data_c2290e4c6fd5e4016bdb4ffad651363f
#
_entry.id   c2290e4c6fd5e4016bdb4ffad651363f
#
_cell.length_a   1.000
_cell.length_b   1.000
_cell.length_c   1.000
_cell.angle_alpha   90.00
_cell.angle_beta   90.00
_cell.angle_gamma   90.00
#
_symmetry.space_group_name_H-M   'P 1'
#
loop_
_entity.id
_entity.type
_entity.pdbx_description
1 polymer ?
#
loop_
_entity_poly.entity_id
_entity_poly.type
_entity_poly.pdbx_seq_one_letter_code
_entity_poly.pdbx_strand_id
1 'polypeptide(L)'
;MPATQTLCYNCFRQVADPSAPCPHCGFDLAENRQKFPVALRAGTVLNDRYIVGRVLGQGGFGITYVAFDTQLQARVAIKEYMPSDMATRVEGTTVSVMMDTRAEDFTYGAERFQEEARTLAKFIGHPNIAGVSSYFDQNDTSYFVMDYIEGVSFKSYIANNGGKVSVDETLNVMIPVLRALTAVHAEGFIHRDVTPDNIYISKDGNVKLLDFGSARYSIGDKSKS
;
A
#
# COMPACT_ATOMS: atom_id res chain seq x y z
N MET A 1 9.24 -31.49 -15.27
CA MET A 1 8.64 -30.18 -14.90
C MET A 1 9.25 -29.84 -13.54
N PRO A 2 9.87 -28.69 -13.35
CA PRO A 2 10.31 -28.31 -12.00
C PRO A 2 9.06 -28.23 -11.13
N ALA A 3 9.12 -28.81 -9.93
CA ALA A 3 8.07 -28.73 -8.94
C ALA A 3 7.72 -27.25 -8.73
N THR A 4 6.45 -26.90 -8.92
CA THR A 4 5.96 -25.54 -8.70
C THR A 4 6.28 -25.21 -7.23
N GLN A 5 7.26 -24.35 -7.02
CA GLN A 5 7.69 -23.98 -5.67
C GLN A 5 6.52 -23.28 -5.00
N THR A 6 5.99 -23.89 -3.97
CA THR A 6 4.88 -23.34 -3.21
C THR A 6 5.42 -22.30 -2.21
N LEU A 7 4.93 -21.08 -2.29
CA LEU A 7 5.40 -19.94 -1.50
C LEU A 7 4.39 -19.54 -0.42
N CYS A 8 4.88 -19.10 0.72
CA CYS A 8 4.07 -18.37 1.68
C CYS A 8 3.71 -16.99 1.12
N TYR A 9 2.45 -16.63 1.08
CA TYR A 9 1.97 -15.35 0.52
C TYR A 9 2.16 -14.13 1.44
N ASN A 10 2.97 -14.23 2.49
CA ASN A 10 3.42 -13.09 3.28
C ASN A 10 4.95 -12.91 3.23
N CYS A 11 5.72 -13.94 3.57
CA CYS A 11 7.18 -13.83 3.58
C CYS A 11 7.85 -14.32 2.28
N PHE A 12 7.10 -14.95 1.37
CA PHE A 12 7.51 -15.53 0.10
C PHE A 12 8.65 -16.56 0.20
N ARG A 13 8.84 -17.14 1.39
CA ARG A 13 9.69 -18.32 1.57
C ARG A 13 8.96 -19.58 1.12
N GLN A 14 9.73 -20.57 0.69
CA GLN A 14 9.19 -21.88 0.31
C GLN A 14 8.51 -22.54 1.52
N VAL A 15 7.35 -23.14 1.26
CA VAL A 15 6.58 -23.90 2.24
C VAL A 15 6.06 -25.17 1.59
N ALA A 16 5.86 -26.22 2.39
CA ALA A 16 5.32 -27.47 1.91
C ALA A 16 3.83 -27.35 1.54
N ASP A 17 3.07 -26.60 2.34
CA ASP A 17 1.64 -26.37 2.17
C ASP A 17 1.33 -24.88 2.47
N PRO A 18 0.89 -24.10 1.47
CA PRO A 18 0.56 -22.69 1.64
C PRO A 18 -0.80 -22.47 2.33
N SER A 19 -1.62 -23.53 2.47
CA SER A 19 -2.91 -23.47 3.14
C SER A 19 -2.80 -23.60 4.66
N ALA A 20 -1.68 -24.16 5.15
CA ALA A 20 -1.37 -24.23 6.57
C ALA A 20 -0.69 -22.93 7.05
N PRO A 21 -0.76 -22.58 8.36
CA PRO A 21 -0.02 -21.47 8.91
C PRO A 21 1.48 -21.59 8.61
N CYS A 22 2.06 -20.52 8.10
CA CYS A 22 3.45 -20.51 7.65
C CYS A 22 4.43 -20.76 8.81
N PRO A 23 5.32 -21.76 8.74
CA PRO A 23 6.28 -22.06 9.82
C PRO A 23 7.34 -20.97 10.01
N HIS A 24 7.52 -20.06 9.02
CA HIS A 24 8.54 -19.00 9.08
C HIS A 24 8.01 -17.68 9.63
N CYS A 25 6.71 -17.37 9.45
CA CYS A 25 6.16 -16.05 9.79
C CYS A 25 4.77 -16.11 10.43
N GLY A 26 4.21 -17.30 10.64
CA GLY A 26 2.91 -17.48 11.27
C GLY A 26 1.71 -17.05 10.42
N PHE A 27 1.89 -16.63 9.17
CA PHE A 27 0.80 -16.14 8.33
C PHE A 27 -0.20 -17.28 8.04
N ASP A 28 -1.49 -16.99 8.28
CA ASP A 28 -2.62 -17.86 7.96
C ASP A 28 -3.38 -17.29 6.76
N LEU A 29 -3.41 -18.07 5.67
CA LEU A 29 -4.07 -17.69 4.43
C LEU A 29 -5.60 -17.68 4.58
N ALA A 30 -6.15 -18.63 5.34
CA ALA A 30 -7.60 -18.76 5.52
C ALA A 30 -8.14 -17.58 6.34
N GLU A 31 -7.46 -17.20 7.44
CA GLU A 31 -7.78 -16.05 8.26
C GLU A 31 -7.74 -14.75 7.42
N ASN A 32 -6.67 -14.54 6.64
CA ASN A 32 -6.53 -13.37 5.77
C ASN A 32 -7.68 -13.28 4.76
N ARG A 33 -8.06 -14.41 4.14
CA ARG A 33 -9.14 -14.47 3.18
C ARG A 33 -10.52 -14.19 3.81
N GLN A 34 -10.75 -14.69 5.01
CA GLN A 34 -11.99 -14.42 5.75
C GLN A 34 -12.13 -12.95 6.12
N LYS A 35 -11.02 -12.33 6.53
CA LYS A 35 -10.97 -10.92 6.93
C LYS A 35 -11.19 -9.96 5.75
N PHE A 36 -10.74 -10.34 4.54
CA PHE A 36 -10.77 -9.49 3.35
C PHE A 36 -11.42 -10.22 2.16
N PRO A 37 -12.75 -10.45 2.19
CA PRO A 37 -13.43 -11.31 1.21
C PRO A 37 -13.42 -10.74 -0.22
N VAL A 38 -13.35 -9.41 -0.39
CA VAL A 38 -13.33 -8.73 -1.69
C VAL A 38 -11.92 -8.50 -2.25
N ALA A 39 -10.88 -8.83 -1.47
CA ALA A 39 -9.52 -8.69 -1.92
C ALA A 39 -9.15 -9.73 -3.00
N LEU A 40 -8.14 -9.41 -3.82
CA LEU A 40 -7.53 -10.39 -4.73
C LEU A 40 -7.07 -11.62 -3.94
N ARG A 41 -7.22 -12.78 -4.54
CA ARG A 41 -6.69 -14.02 -3.95
C ARG A 41 -5.16 -13.98 -3.95
N ALA A 42 -4.57 -14.38 -2.85
CA ALA A 42 -3.13 -14.58 -2.79
C ALA A 42 -2.70 -15.59 -3.87
N GLY A 43 -1.60 -15.30 -4.54
CA GLY A 43 -1.13 -16.05 -5.72
C GLY A 43 -1.64 -15.50 -7.05
N THR A 44 -2.58 -14.55 -7.08
CA THR A 44 -2.92 -13.82 -8.31
C THR A 44 -1.68 -13.13 -8.87
N VAL A 45 -1.48 -13.23 -10.19
CA VAL A 45 -0.37 -12.56 -10.87
C VAL A 45 -0.89 -11.28 -11.51
N LEU A 46 -0.26 -10.17 -11.19
CA LEU A 46 -0.53 -8.86 -11.78
C LEU A 46 0.62 -8.45 -12.71
N ASN A 47 0.26 -7.87 -13.87
CA ASN A 47 1.20 -7.37 -14.87
C ASN A 47 2.29 -8.39 -15.26
N ASP A 48 1.94 -9.68 -15.30
CA ASP A 48 2.83 -10.82 -15.57
C ASP A 48 4.13 -10.83 -14.74
N ARG A 49 4.14 -10.12 -13.61
CA ARG A 49 5.34 -9.86 -12.83
C ARG A 49 5.15 -10.01 -11.32
N TYR A 50 4.02 -9.55 -10.79
CA TYR A 50 3.83 -9.43 -9.36
C TYR A 50 2.91 -10.52 -8.83
N ILE A 51 3.40 -11.36 -7.94
CA ILE A 51 2.60 -12.37 -7.24
C ILE A 51 1.98 -11.70 -6.01
N VAL A 52 0.66 -11.54 -6.02
CA VAL A 52 -0.09 -10.95 -4.90
C VAL A 52 -0.01 -11.84 -3.66
N GLY A 53 0.27 -11.25 -2.53
CA GLY A 53 0.30 -11.89 -1.23
C GLY A 53 -0.84 -11.44 -0.31
N ARG A 54 -0.56 -11.37 0.99
CA ARG A 54 -1.55 -10.97 1.99
C ARG A 54 -1.97 -9.51 1.83
N VAL A 55 -3.18 -9.21 2.29
CA VAL A 55 -3.63 -7.83 2.47
C VAL A 55 -2.84 -7.18 3.61
N LEU A 56 -2.26 -6.01 3.35
CA LEU A 56 -1.63 -5.14 4.35
C LEU A 56 -2.64 -4.24 5.03
N GLY A 57 -3.62 -3.74 4.26
CA GLY A 57 -4.70 -2.90 4.72
C GLY A 57 -5.78 -2.73 3.68
N GLN A 58 -7.00 -2.41 4.13
CA GLN A 58 -8.13 -2.03 3.30
C GLN A 58 -8.73 -0.76 3.86
N GLY A 59 -8.87 0.25 3.02
CA GLY A 59 -9.48 1.54 3.34
C GLY A 59 -10.67 1.84 2.42
N GLY A 60 -11.25 3.03 2.58
CA GLY A 60 -12.39 3.48 1.77
C GLY A 60 -12.11 3.55 0.26
N PHE A 61 -10.86 3.81 -0.12
CA PHE A 61 -10.47 4.02 -1.53
C PHE A 61 -9.75 2.85 -2.18
N GLY A 62 -9.34 1.84 -1.41
CA GLY A 62 -8.61 0.72 -2.00
C GLY A 62 -8.06 -0.29 -1.02
N ILE A 63 -7.34 -1.25 -1.59
CA ILE A 63 -6.75 -2.37 -0.88
C ILE A 63 -5.24 -2.37 -1.14
N THR A 64 -4.44 -2.53 -0.10
CA THR A 64 -2.98 -2.64 -0.22
C THR A 64 -2.54 -4.06 0.11
N TYR A 65 -1.70 -4.63 -0.75
CA TYR A 65 -1.16 -5.98 -0.65
C TYR A 65 0.36 -5.95 -0.46
N VAL A 66 0.92 -6.92 0.23
CA VAL A 66 2.29 -7.31 -0.05
C VAL A 66 2.29 -8.13 -1.33
N ALA A 67 3.29 -7.93 -2.19
CA ALA A 67 3.47 -8.73 -3.38
C ALA A 67 4.95 -9.09 -3.58
N PHE A 68 5.21 -10.10 -4.40
CA PHE A 68 6.55 -10.51 -4.78
C PHE A 68 6.81 -10.14 -6.24
N ASP A 69 7.80 -9.29 -6.45
CA ASP A 69 8.30 -8.97 -7.76
C ASP A 69 9.19 -10.10 -8.27
N THR A 70 8.72 -10.84 -9.26
CA THR A 70 9.42 -12.00 -9.81
C THR A 70 10.68 -11.66 -10.59
N GLN A 71 10.78 -10.42 -11.09
CA GLN A 71 11.95 -9.94 -11.83
C GLN A 71 13.06 -9.47 -10.87
N LEU A 72 12.70 -8.67 -9.87
CA LEU A 72 13.63 -8.14 -8.89
C LEU A 72 13.89 -9.10 -7.71
N GLN A 73 13.12 -10.19 -7.59
CA GLN A 73 13.18 -11.15 -6.49
C GLN A 73 13.05 -10.47 -5.11
N ALA A 74 12.14 -9.49 -5.03
CA ALA A 74 11.97 -8.65 -3.85
C ALA A 74 10.49 -8.47 -3.49
N ARG A 75 10.22 -8.18 -2.21
CA ARG A 75 8.89 -7.78 -1.78
C ARG A 75 8.62 -6.33 -2.13
N VAL A 76 7.42 -6.09 -2.62
CA VAL A 76 6.86 -4.76 -2.91
C VAL A 76 5.50 -4.62 -2.24
N ALA A 77 4.99 -3.42 -2.10
CA ALA A 77 3.60 -3.18 -1.78
C ALA A 77 2.85 -2.78 -3.05
N ILE A 78 1.62 -3.28 -3.23
CA ILE A 78 0.75 -2.91 -4.35
C ILE A 78 -0.53 -2.35 -3.78
N LYS A 79 -0.88 -1.13 -4.17
CA LYS A 79 -2.17 -0.51 -3.86
C LYS A 79 -3.08 -0.67 -5.07
N GLU A 80 -4.29 -1.18 -4.83
CA GLU A 80 -5.36 -1.36 -5.80
C GLU A 80 -6.42 -0.30 -5.56
N TYR A 81 -6.89 0.35 -6.61
CA TYR A 81 -8.06 1.23 -6.53
C TYR A 81 -9.33 0.36 -6.44
N MET A 82 -9.97 0.35 -5.30
CA MET A 82 -11.15 -0.46 -4.99
C MET A 82 -12.01 0.27 -3.97
N PRO A 83 -12.73 1.33 -4.36
CA PRO A 83 -13.57 2.11 -3.45
C PRO A 83 -14.76 1.27 -2.97
N SER A 84 -14.82 1.05 -1.66
CA SER A 84 -15.73 0.09 -1.03
C SER A 84 -17.20 0.49 -1.07
N ASP A 85 -17.49 1.78 -1.32
CA ASP A 85 -18.85 2.34 -1.39
C ASP A 85 -19.44 2.35 -2.82
N MET A 86 -18.64 2.07 -3.85
CA MET A 86 -19.09 2.13 -5.23
C MET A 86 -18.62 0.97 -6.12
N ALA A 87 -17.69 0.14 -5.66
CA ALA A 87 -17.17 -0.97 -6.45
C ALA A 87 -17.14 -2.29 -5.68
N THR A 88 -17.25 -3.38 -6.41
CA THR A 88 -17.13 -4.74 -5.88
C THR A 88 -16.31 -5.59 -6.83
N ARG A 89 -15.90 -6.78 -6.36
CA ARG A 89 -15.15 -7.73 -7.20
C ARG A 89 -16.09 -8.76 -7.78
N VAL A 90 -15.96 -8.98 -9.09
CA VAL A 90 -16.67 -10.03 -9.83
C VAL A 90 -15.68 -10.96 -10.52
N GLU A 91 -16.07 -12.18 -10.83
CA GLU A 91 -15.25 -13.19 -11.54
C GLU A 91 -13.85 -13.42 -10.93
N GLY A 92 -13.71 -13.21 -9.63
CA GLY A 92 -12.48 -13.47 -8.87
C GLY A 92 -11.42 -12.38 -8.95
N THR A 93 -11.32 -11.60 -10.01
CA THR A 93 -10.31 -10.54 -10.19
C THR A 93 -10.88 -9.19 -10.62
N THR A 94 -11.86 -9.18 -11.50
CA THR A 94 -12.43 -7.99 -12.13
C THR A 94 -13.16 -7.09 -11.13
N VAL A 95 -12.90 -5.80 -11.18
CA VAL A 95 -13.62 -4.78 -10.40
C VAL A 95 -14.79 -4.28 -11.22
N SER A 96 -15.97 -4.21 -10.60
CA SER A 96 -17.19 -3.72 -11.23
C SER A 96 -17.84 -2.64 -10.38
N VAL A 97 -18.29 -1.58 -11.01
CA VAL A 97 -19.07 -0.52 -10.35
C VAL A 97 -20.45 -1.08 -9.99
N MET A 98 -20.87 -0.89 -8.75
CA MET A 98 -22.13 -1.47 -8.25
C MET A 98 -23.39 -0.84 -8.83
N MET A 99 -23.30 0.42 -9.30
CA MET A 99 -24.40 1.17 -9.89
C MET A 99 -23.88 2.03 -11.05
N ASP A 100 -24.52 1.94 -12.22
CA ASP A 100 -24.14 2.75 -13.40
C ASP A 100 -24.12 4.26 -13.13
N THR A 101 -24.95 4.74 -12.22
CA THR A 101 -24.98 6.16 -11.77
C THR A 101 -23.71 6.60 -11.05
N ARG A 102 -22.85 5.66 -10.63
CA ARG A 102 -21.57 5.94 -9.95
C ARG A 102 -20.36 5.76 -10.87
N ALA A 103 -20.56 5.46 -12.15
CA ALA A 103 -19.46 5.23 -13.10
C ALA A 103 -18.56 6.46 -13.28
N GLU A 104 -19.15 7.67 -13.32
CA GLU A 104 -18.38 8.92 -13.41
C GLU A 104 -17.57 9.17 -12.12
N ASP A 105 -18.15 8.93 -10.95
CA ASP A 105 -17.46 9.06 -9.65
C ASP A 105 -16.29 8.06 -9.56
N PHE A 106 -16.50 6.83 -10.04
CA PHE A 106 -15.45 5.81 -10.07
C PHE A 106 -14.30 6.23 -10.98
N THR A 107 -14.61 6.72 -12.19
CA THR A 107 -13.59 7.21 -13.13
C THR A 107 -12.81 8.39 -12.56
N TYR A 108 -13.51 9.36 -11.97
CA TYR A 108 -12.87 10.49 -11.30
C TYR A 108 -11.96 10.04 -10.15
N GLY A 109 -12.39 9.07 -9.36
CA GLY A 109 -11.58 8.50 -8.28
C GLY A 109 -10.34 7.77 -8.80
N ALA A 110 -10.45 7.06 -9.93
CA ALA A 110 -9.31 6.40 -10.59
C ALA A 110 -8.26 7.43 -11.08
N GLU A 111 -8.71 8.56 -11.64
CA GLU A 111 -7.82 9.67 -12.02
C GLU A 111 -7.07 10.22 -10.80
N ARG A 112 -7.75 10.39 -9.66
CA ARG A 112 -7.14 10.83 -8.40
C ARG A 112 -6.13 9.82 -7.85
N PHE A 113 -6.41 8.54 -7.98
CA PHE A 113 -5.49 7.46 -7.62
C PHE A 113 -4.23 7.49 -8.49
N GLN A 114 -4.35 7.78 -9.79
CA GLN A 114 -3.23 7.97 -10.67
C GLN A 114 -2.40 9.22 -10.31
N GLU A 115 -3.06 10.32 -9.94
CA GLU A 115 -2.38 11.54 -9.47
C GLU A 115 -1.60 11.29 -8.17
N GLU A 116 -2.11 10.47 -7.26
CA GLU A 116 -1.38 10.03 -6.07
C GLU A 116 -0.08 9.31 -6.47
N ALA A 117 -0.16 8.34 -7.38
CA ALA A 117 1.00 7.61 -7.87
C ALA A 117 2.04 8.55 -8.52
N ARG A 118 1.59 9.49 -9.36
CA ARG A 118 2.47 10.50 -10.00
C ARG A 118 3.12 11.44 -8.98
N THR A 119 2.40 11.81 -7.93
CA THR A 119 2.92 12.64 -6.84
C THR A 119 4.02 11.91 -6.08
N LEU A 120 3.76 10.65 -5.70
CA LEU A 120 4.74 9.81 -5.01
C LEU A 120 5.99 9.53 -5.85
N ALA A 121 5.84 9.43 -7.17
CA ALA A 121 6.96 9.22 -8.09
C ALA A 121 8.00 10.37 -8.05
N LYS A 122 7.59 11.58 -7.66
CA LYS A 122 8.52 12.71 -7.49
C LYS A 122 9.48 12.53 -6.31
N PHE A 123 9.13 11.65 -5.36
CA PHE A 123 9.89 11.41 -4.14
C PHE A 123 10.65 10.08 -4.15
N ILE A 124 10.83 9.44 -5.33
CA ILE A 124 11.65 8.22 -5.47
C ILE A 124 13.05 8.48 -4.91
N GLY A 125 13.50 7.61 -4.01
CA GLY A 125 14.80 7.73 -3.33
C GLY A 125 14.81 8.66 -2.12
N HIS A 126 13.70 9.33 -1.79
CA HIS A 126 13.64 10.12 -0.56
C HIS A 126 13.66 9.19 0.67
N PRO A 127 14.54 9.41 1.66
CA PRO A 127 14.73 8.47 2.77
C PRO A 127 13.48 8.29 3.64
N ASN A 128 12.62 9.30 3.72
CA ASN A 128 11.48 9.33 4.65
C ASN A 128 10.11 9.31 3.94
N ILE A 129 10.05 9.01 2.64
CA ILE A 129 8.80 8.83 1.88
C ILE A 129 8.86 7.48 1.18
N ALA A 130 7.75 6.75 1.13
CA ALA A 130 7.65 5.54 0.32
C ALA A 130 7.55 5.91 -1.16
N GLY A 131 8.48 5.40 -1.96
CA GLY A 131 8.53 5.66 -3.40
C GLY A 131 7.56 4.77 -4.18
N VAL A 132 7.01 5.28 -5.30
CA VAL A 132 6.26 4.50 -6.29
C VAL A 132 7.16 4.15 -7.45
N SER A 133 7.23 2.86 -7.80
CA SER A 133 8.10 2.33 -8.83
C SER A 133 7.38 1.97 -10.14
N SER A 134 6.05 1.76 -10.10
CA SER A 134 5.26 1.39 -11.27
C SER A 134 3.78 1.73 -11.08
N TYR A 135 3.07 1.92 -12.20
CA TYR A 135 1.62 2.08 -12.28
C TYR A 135 1.12 1.31 -13.50
N PHE A 136 -0.02 0.62 -13.39
CA PHE A 136 -0.65 -0.09 -14.49
C PHE A 136 -2.14 -0.29 -14.24
N ASP A 137 -2.90 -0.48 -15.33
CA ASP A 137 -4.31 -0.82 -15.30
C ASP A 137 -4.50 -2.29 -15.64
N GLN A 138 -5.34 -2.98 -14.87
CA GLN A 138 -5.71 -4.39 -15.04
C GLN A 138 -7.01 -4.67 -14.26
N ASN A 139 -7.77 -5.70 -14.64
CA ASN A 139 -8.99 -6.11 -13.94
C ASN A 139 -10.05 -5.00 -13.80
N ASP A 140 -10.14 -4.10 -14.79
CA ASP A 140 -11.01 -2.93 -14.83
C ASP A 140 -10.79 -1.96 -13.65
N THR A 141 -9.56 -1.90 -13.15
CA THR A 141 -9.11 -0.96 -12.12
C THR A 141 -7.63 -0.63 -12.29
N SER A 142 -7.11 0.21 -11.40
CA SER A 142 -5.75 0.72 -11.42
C SER A 142 -4.95 0.21 -10.23
N TYR A 143 -3.66 0.02 -10.47
CA TYR A 143 -2.69 -0.42 -9.47
C TYR A 143 -1.46 0.46 -9.49
N PHE A 144 -0.85 0.70 -8.34
CA PHE A 144 0.53 1.16 -8.31
C PHE A 144 1.38 0.34 -7.34
N VAL A 145 2.65 0.23 -7.70
CA VAL A 145 3.66 -0.53 -6.96
C VAL A 145 4.54 0.44 -6.20
N MET A 146 4.74 0.19 -4.93
CA MET A 146 5.55 1.04 -4.05
C MET A 146 6.46 0.22 -3.14
N ASP A 147 7.37 0.91 -2.46
CA ASP A 147 8.25 0.30 -1.47
C ASP A 147 7.44 -0.49 -0.43
N TYR A 148 7.82 -1.76 -0.22
CA TYR A 148 7.35 -2.51 0.94
C TYR A 148 8.20 -2.18 2.16
N ILE A 149 7.59 -1.59 3.17
CA ILE A 149 8.28 -1.24 4.41
C ILE A 149 8.10 -2.39 5.42
N GLU A 150 9.16 -3.15 5.64
CA GLU A 150 9.15 -4.19 6.68
C GLU A 150 9.30 -3.55 8.05
N GLY A 151 8.17 -3.38 8.74
CA GLY A 151 8.14 -2.67 10.02
C GLY A 151 6.73 -2.60 10.60
N VAL A 152 6.50 -1.61 11.44
CA VAL A 152 5.23 -1.37 12.11
C VAL A 152 4.80 0.10 11.95
N SER A 153 3.50 0.37 11.98
CA SER A 153 3.03 1.76 12.07
C SER A 153 3.39 2.35 13.44
N PHE A 154 3.55 3.66 13.49
CA PHE A 154 3.82 4.36 14.76
C PHE A 154 2.69 4.15 15.77
N LYS A 155 1.44 4.00 15.30
CA LYS A 155 0.31 3.62 16.13
C LYS A 155 0.53 2.26 16.79
N SER A 156 0.92 1.25 16.01
CA SER A 156 1.22 -0.09 16.54
C SER A 156 2.44 -0.05 17.47
N TYR A 157 3.45 0.75 17.14
CA TYR A 157 4.61 0.96 18.00
C TYR A 157 4.21 1.51 19.37
N ILE A 158 3.38 2.58 19.40
CA ILE A 158 2.85 3.16 20.64
C ILE A 158 2.05 2.11 21.43
N ALA A 159 1.16 1.37 20.77
CA ALA A 159 0.35 0.35 21.42
C ALA A 159 1.21 -0.76 22.06
N ASN A 160 2.24 -1.23 21.36
CA ASN A 160 3.16 -2.26 21.85
C ASN A 160 4.05 -1.77 23.00
N ASN A 161 4.21 -0.44 23.17
CA ASN A 161 4.95 0.18 24.28
C ASN A 161 4.03 0.69 25.41
N GLY A 162 2.88 0.03 25.60
CA GLY A 162 1.97 0.35 26.69
C GLY A 162 1.15 1.63 26.50
N GLY A 163 0.94 2.03 25.24
CA GLY A 163 0.08 3.18 24.87
C GLY A 163 0.77 4.54 24.94
N LYS A 164 2.06 4.60 25.21
CA LYS A 164 2.85 5.84 25.29
C LYS A 164 4.29 5.59 24.84
N VAL A 165 4.95 6.66 24.44
CA VAL A 165 6.37 6.71 24.09
C VAL A 165 7.03 7.92 24.73
N SER A 166 8.34 7.87 24.91
CA SER A 166 9.11 8.98 25.46
C SER A 166 9.17 10.16 24.49
N VAL A 167 9.59 11.34 25.00
CA VAL A 167 9.83 12.52 24.16
C VAL A 167 10.92 12.24 23.13
N ASP A 168 12.01 11.60 23.52
CA ASP A 168 13.12 11.28 22.64
C ASP A 168 12.69 10.33 21.50
N GLU A 169 11.93 9.28 21.82
CA GLU A 169 11.36 8.38 20.79
C GLU A 169 10.42 9.12 19.85
N THR A 170 9.58 10.02 20.40
CA THR A 170 8.68 10.86 19.59
C THR A 170 9.50 11.75 18.63
N LEU A 171 10.57 12.40 19.10
CA LEU A 171 11.43 13.24 18.28
C LEU A 171 12.16 12.43 17.20
N ASN A 172 12.64 11.22 17.52
CA ASN A 172 13.28 10.33 16.57
C ASN A 172 12.34 9.91 15.43
N VAL A 173 11.04 9.84 15.66
CA VAL A 173 10.04 9.57 14.63
C VAL A 173 9.61 10.84 13.91
N MET A 174 9.33 11.92 14.63
CA MET A 174 8.74 13.13 14.04
C MET A 174 9.73 13.98 13.24
N ILE A 175 11.02 14.00 13.58
CA ILE A 175 12.01 14.73 12.78
C ILE A 175 12.11 14.20 11.34
N PRO A 176 12.21 12.87 11.07
CA PRO A 176 12.09 12.32 9.72
C PRO A 176 10.78 12.66 9.01
N VAL A 177 9.64 12.64 9.73
CA VAL A 177 8.34 13.03 9.18
C VAL A 177 8.33 14.50 8.74
N LEU A 178 8.89 15.40 9.56
CA LEU A 178 9.01 16.83 9.21
C LEU A 178 9.90 17.03 7.98
N ARG A 179 10.98 16.26 7.82
CA ARG A 179 11.82 16.28 6.61
C ARG A 179 11.03 15.82 5.37
N ALA A 180 10.23 14.75 5.50
CA ALA A 180 9.32 14.31 4.44
C ALA A 180 8.34 15.42 4.06
N LEU A 181 7.69 16.04 5.04
CA LEU A 181 6.74 17.13 4.81
C LEU A 181 7.41 18.37 4.18
N THR A 182 8.64 18.68 4.55
CA THR A 182 9.41 19.78 3.92
C THR A 182 9.59 19.52 2.42
N ALA A 183 9.94 18.28 2.02
CA ALA A 183 10.07 17.91 0.62
C ALA A 183 8.71 17.98 -0.10
N VAL A 184 7.64 17.48 0.53
CA VAL A 184 6.27 17.51 -0.02
C VAL A 184 5.80 18.94 -0.24
N HIS A 185 6.01 19.82 0.73
CA HIS A 185 5.63 21.23 0.64
C HIS A 185 6.44 22.00 -0.39
N ALA A 186 7.72 21.66 -0.58
CA ALA A 186 8.56 22.26 -1.62
C ALA A 186 8.04 21.99 -3.04
N GLU A 187 7.36 20.83 -3.24
CA GLU A 187 6.68 20.49 -4.49
C GLU A 187 5.25 21.08 -4.60
N GLY A 188 4.84 21.91 -3.65
CA GLY A 188 3.54 22.56 -3.62
C GLY A 188 2.39 21.66 -3.11
N PHE A 189 2.68 20.48 -2.57
CA PHE A 189 1.66 19.57 -2.02
C PHE A 189 1.48 19.74 -0.51
N ILE A 190 0.28 19.43 -0.02
CA ILE A 190 -0.03 19.28 1.40
C ILE A 190 -0.55 17.87 1.60
N HIS A 191 0.04 17.11 2.52
CA HIS A 191 -0.28 15.69 2.76
C HIS A 191 -1.71 15.46 3.26
N ARG A 192 -2.19 16.27 4.22
CA ARG A 192 -3.53 16.30 4.83
C ARG A 192 -3.93 15.10 5.70
N ASP A 193 -3.13 14.04 5.74
CA ASP A 193 -3.43 12.85 6.55
C ASP A 193 -2.18 12.32 7.27
N VAL A 194 -1.50 13.22 8.01
CA VAL A 194 -0.36 12.85 8.86
C VAL A 194 -0.90 12.26 10.16
N THR A 195 -1.02 10.94 10.19
CA THR A 195 -1.51 10.18 11.34
C THR A 195 -0.49 9.12 11.76
N PRO A 196 -0.54 8.62 13.00
CA PRO A 196 0.33 7.52 13.44
C PRO A 196 0.15 6.21 12.64
N ASP A 197 -0.99 6.02 11.96
CA ASP A 197 -1.22 4.89 11.06
C ASP A 197 -0.40 5.02 9.77
N ASN A 198 -0.18 6.25 9.28
CA ASN A 198 0.54 6.57 8.04
C ASN A 198 2.04 6.83 8.23
N ILE A 199 2.54 6.72 9.45
CA ILE A 199 3.96 6.80 9.78
C ILE A 199 4.45 5.39 10.10
N TYR A 200 5.43 4.90 9.35
CA TYR A 200 5.99 3.57 9.53
C TYR A 200 7.43 3.62 10.01
N ILE A 201 7.75 2.76 10.96
CA ILE A 201 9.10 2.52 11.47
C ILE A 201 9.53 1.17 10.94
N SER A 202 10.56 1.18 10.08
CA SER A 202 11.12 -0.04 9.53
C SER A 202 11.91 -0.83 10.60
N LYS A 203 12.20 -2.09 10.33
CA LYS A 203 13.04 -2.93 11.21
C LYS A 203 14.44 -2.33 11.45
N ASP A 204 14.95 -1.57 10.49
CA ASP A 204 16.25 -0.88 10.57
C ASP A 204 16.15 0.49 11.26
N GLY A 205 14.99 0.83 11.84
CA GLY A 205 14.75 2.08 12.54
C GLY A 205 14.49 3.29 11.62
N ASN A 206 14.42 3.12 10.30
CA ASN A 206 14.10 4.20 9.38
C ASN A 206 12.62 4.53 9.44
N VAL A 207 12.29 5.83 9.42
CA VAL A 207 10.91 6.31 9.44
C VAL A 207 10.49 6.72 8.03
N LYS A 208 9.33 6.24 7.60
CA LYS A 208 8.73 6.59 6.30
C LYS A 208 7.28 7.05 6.47
N LEU A 209 6.94 8.14 5.78
CA LEU A 209 5.58 8.64 5.63
C LEU A 209 4.93 7.95 4.43
N LEU A 210 3.73 7.43 4.64
CA LEU A 210 2.93 6.69 3.66
C LEU A 210 1.62 7.43 3.37
N ASP A 211 0.89 6.95 2.37
CA ASP A 211 -0.49 7.29 2.00
C ASP A 211 -0.73 8.77 1.67
N PHE A 212 -0.48 9.10 0.43
CA PHE A 212 -0.68 10.44 -0.14
C PHE A 212 -2.07 10.62 -0.81
N GLY A 213 -2.99 9.68 -0.61
CA GLY A 213 -4.33 9.71 -1.21
C GLY A 213 -5.15 10.98 -0.87
N SER A 214 -4.85 11.61 0.25
CA SER A 214 -5.42 12.89 0.66
C SER A 214 -4.62 14.12 0.23
N ALA A 215 -3.43 13.93 -0.35
CA ALA A 215 -2.56 15.05 -0.72
C ALA A 215 -3.19 15.91 -1.83
N ARG A 216 -2.99 17.23 -1.75
CA ARG A 216 -3.49 18.22 -2.72
C ARG A 216 -2.47 19.33 -2.89
N TYR A 217 -2.49 19.99 -4.05
CA TYR A 217 -1.75 21.22 -4.25
C TYR A 217 -2.19 22.30 -3.26
N SER A 218 -1.25 23.08 -2.75
CA SER A 218 -1.56 24.28 -1.94
C SER A 218 -2.31 25.29 -2.80
N ILE A 219 -3.26 26.02 -2.20
CA ILE A 219 -4.23 26.90 -2.89
C ILE A 219 -3.58 28.05 -3.69
N GLY A 220 -2.25 28.23 -3.62
CA GLY A 220 -1.53 29.28 -4.36
C GLY A 220 -1.30 29.01 -5.85
N ASP A 221 -1.52 27.79 -6.36
CA ASP A 221 -1.15 27.42 -7.74
C ASP A 221 -2.39 27.13 -8.64
N LYS A 222 -3.41 27.98 -8.55
CA LYS A 222 -4.55 27.95 -9.50
C LYS A 222 -4.22 28.43 -10.92
N SER A 223 -2.94 28.66 -11.24
CA SER A 223 -2.53 29.19 -12.54
C SER A 223 -1.93 28.15 -13.49
N LYS A 224 -1.97 26.85 -13.14
CA LYS A 224 -1.49 25.77 -14.02
C LYS A 224 -2.52 24.63 -14.05
N SER A 225 -3.61 24.86 -14.73
CA SER A 225 -4.51 23.84 -15.27
C SER A 225 -4.65 24.04 -16.76
#